data_018eb8538ab4b228893d5572638633f9
#
_entry.id   018eb8538ab4b228893d5572638633f9
#
_cell.length_a   1.000
_cell.length_b   1.000
_cell.length_c   1.000
_cell.angle_alpha   90.00
_cell.angle_beta   90.00
_cell.angle_gamma   90.00
#
_symmetry.space_group_name_H-M   'P 1'
#
loop_
_entity.id
_entity.type
_entity.pdbx_description
1 polymer ?
#
loop_
_entity_poly.entity_id
_entity_poly.type
_entity_poly.pdbx_seq_one_letter_code
_entity_poly.pdbx_strand_id
1 'polypeptide(L)'
;MPTKKYNPITPGTRFRVGNSFSEITTSKPEKSLLAPIKRTGGRNNKGRMTMRYRGGGHKRRYRIIDFKRNNDGFPAEVMSIEYDPNRSAFIALLQYENKDKAYIIAPDGLKVGAKIVSGKNATPNVGNTMFLSDIPLGSVIHAIELKPGKGAALARSAGTYGTLMGREGKYASVRLPSGEVRRILMTCRATIGSTSNPDHGQQVLGKAGRKRWLGRRPVSYTHLTLPTICSV
;
A
#
# COMPACT_ATOMS: atom_id res chain seq x y z
N MET A 1 15.72 -10.18 -5.27
CA MET A 1 15.44 -9.24 -4.16
C MET A 1 15.34 -7.83 -4.70
N PRO A 2 14.27 -7.10 -4.43
CA PRO A 2 14.06 -5.76 -5.01
C PRO A 2 14.87 -4.65 -4.32
N THR A 3 15.76 -4.94 -3.37
CA THR A 3 16.59 -3.94 -2.69
C THR A 3 17.94 -3.74 -3.39
N LYS A 4 18.37 -2.47 -3.52
CA LYS A 4 19.65 -2.06 -4.10
C LYS A 4 20.52 -1.37 -3.06
N LYS A 5 21.73 -1.87 -2.84
CA LYS A 5 22.78 -1.16 -2.10
C LYS A 5 23.47 -0.18 -3.05
N TYR A 6 23.88 0.95 -2.51
CA TYR A 6 24.59 2.01 -3.25
C TYR A 6 26.07 2.01 -2.89
N ASN A 7 26.93 2.41 -3.84
CA ASN A 7 28.36 2.56 -3.58
C ASN A 7 28.59 3.63 -2.50
N PRO A 8 29.51 3.39 -1.53
CA PRO A 8 29.76 4.26 -0.37
C PRO A 8 30.62 5.49 -0.72
N ILE A 9 30.33 6.18 -1.82
CA ILE A 9 31.10 7.30 -2.33
C ILE A 9 30.87 8.56 -1.50
N THR A 10 29.64 8.75 -0.98
CA THR A 10 29.26 9.93 -0.19
C THR A 10 28.65 9.52 1.14
N PRO A 11 28.67 10.39 2.18
CA PRO A 11 28.00 10.11 3.46
C PRO A 11 26.52 9.72 3.30
N GLY A 12 25.82 10.30 2.33
CA GLY A 12 24.41 10.02 2.08
C GLY A 12 24.11 8.71 1.32
N THR A 13 25.14 8.09 0.71
CA THR A 13 25.02 6.82 -0.02
C THR A 13 25.61 5.64 0.74
N ARG A 14 26.54 5.89 1.67
CA ARG A 14 27.28 4.85 2.42
C ARG A 14 26.37 3.78 3.05
N PHE A 15 25.32 4.18 3.72
CA PHE A 15 24.38 3.28 4.40
C PHE A 15 23.03 3.18 3.69
N ARG A 16 22.94 3.68 2.47
CA ARG A 16 21.68 3.70 1.76
C ARG A 16 21.35 2.32 1.19
N VAL A 17 20.13 1.85 1.48
CA VAL A 17 19.50 0.71 0.81
C VAL A 17 18.18 1.21 0.23
N GLY A 18 18.03 1.13 -1.09
CA GLY A 18 16.81 1.58 -1.79
C GLY A 18 16.11 0.41 -2.46
N ASN A 19 14.94 0.68 -3.00
CA ASN A 19 14.25 -0.26 -3.88
C ASN A 19 14.92 -0.24 -5.26
N SER A 20 15.03 -1.39 -5.92
CA SER A 20 15.52 -1.51 -7.30
C SER A 20 14.43 -1.14 -8.33
N PHE A 21 13.15 -1.19 -7.93
CA PHE A 21 11.97 -0.99 -8.80
C PHE A 21 11.90 -1.95 -10.00
N SER A 22 12.48 -3.13 -9.88
CA SER A 22 12.52 -4.13 -10.97
C SER A 22 11.13 -4.64 -11.39
N GLU A 23 10.15 -4.61 -10.48
CA GLU A 23 8.79 -5.06 -10.73
C GLU A 23 7.93 -4.00 -11.44
N ILE A 24 8.39 -2.74 -11.47
CA ILE A 24 7.65 -1.64 -12.05
C ILE A 24 7.82 -1.62 -13.56
N THR A 25 6.71 -1.64 -14.28
CA THR A 25 6.70 -1.65 -15.75
C THR A 25 6.51 -0.28 -16.35
N THR A 26 5.82 0.65 -15.64
CA THR A 26 5.51 1.99 -16.14
C THR A 26 5.72 3.04 -15.06
N SER A 27 6.32 4.19 -15.45
CA SER A 27 6.51 5.34 -14.57
C SER A 27 5.38 6.38 -14.67
N LYS A 28 4.58 6.33 -15.73
CA LYS A 28 3.50 7.30 -16.00
C LYS A 28 2.16 6.75 -15.48
N PRO A 29 1.52 7.43 -14.51
CA PRO A 29 0.23 7.00 -14.01
C PRO A 29 -0.92 7.37 -14.97
N GLU A 30 -2.01 6.60 -14.91
CA GLU A 30 -3.25 6.88 -15.65
C GLU A 30 -3.88 8.19 -15.13
N LYS A 31 -4.08 9.16 -16.05
CA LYS A 31 -4.52 10.53 -15.68
C LYS A 31 -5.94 10.57 -15.12
N SER A 32 -6.84 9.74 -15.63
CA SER A 32 -8.25 9.66 -15.19
C SER A 32 -8.40 9.21 -13.74
N LEU A 33 -7.43 8.43 -13.23
CA LEU A 33 -7.44 7.88 -11.87
C LEU A 33 -6.58 8.69 -10.88
N LEU A 34 -6.26 9.95 -11.21
CA LEU A 34 -5.49 10.84 -10.34
C LEU A 34 -6.37 11.90 -9.69
N ALA A 35 -6.22 12.07 -8.38
CA ALA A 35 -6.85 13.14 -7.62
C ALA A 35 -5.83 14.05 -6.93
N PRO A 36 -6.16 15.33 -6.67
CA PRO A 36 -5.31 16.23 -5.92
C PRO A 36 -5.26 15.82 -4.43
N ILE A 37 -4.11 16.03 -3.77
CA ILE A 37 -3.95 15.84 -2.33
C ILE A 37 -3.77 17.20 -1.67
N LYS A 38 -4.68 17.56 -0.77
CA LYS A 38 -4.53 18.72 0.12
C LYS A 38 -3.54 18.37 1.25
N ARG A 39 -2.56 19.24 1.49
CA ARG A 39 -1.58 19.09 2.57
C ARG A 39 -1.93 20.03 3.71
N THR A 40 -2.20 19.49 4.88
CA THR A 40 -2.59 20.26 6.06
C THR A 40 -1.40 20.66 6.93
N GLY A 41 -0.20 20.10 6.68
CA GLY A 41 0.98 20.39 7.50
C GLY A 41 0.85 19.91 8.96
N GLY A 42 0.02 18.91 9.22
CA GLY A 42 -0.25 18.39 10.56
C GLY A 42 -1.30 19.20 11.34
N ARG A 43 -2.05 20.07 10.66
CA ARG A 43 -3.14 20.87 11.24
C ARG A 43 -4.49 20.18 11.10
N ASN A 44 -5.36 20.37 12.09
CA ASN A 44 -6.72 19.87 12.07
C ASN A 44 -7.65 20.85 11.29
N ASN A 45 -8.95 20.56 11.28
CA ASN A 45 -9.99 21.39 10.64
C ASN A 45 -10.10 22.81 11.25
N LYS A 46 -9.68 23.01 12.53
CA LYS A 46 -9.64 24.30 13.22
C LYS A 46 -8.31 25.04 13.03
N GLY A 47 -7.40 24.55 12.16
CA GLY A 47 -6.09 25.14 11.90
C GLY A 47 -5.03 24.89 12.98
N ARG A 48 -5.35 24.23 14.09
CA ARG A 48 -4.41 23.90 15.17
C ARG A 48 -3.51 22.74 14.79
N MET A 49 -2.23 22.82 15.13
CA MET A 49 -1.27 21.72 14.91
C MET A 49 -1.55 20.59 15.90
N THR A 50 -2.05 19.47 15.40
CA THR A 50 -2.31 18.24 16.17
C THR A 50 -1.24 17.18 15.96
N MET A 51 -0.47 17.29 14.90
CA MET A 51 0.63 16.37 14.59
C MET A 51 1.89 17.14 14.21
N ARG A 52 2.91 17.05 15.06
CA ARG A 52 4.23 17.65 14.82
C ARG A 52 5.00 16.93 13.70
N TYR A 53 6.08 17.52 13.20
CA TYR A 53 6.99 16.98 12.18
C TYR A 53 6.40 16.79 10.78
N ARG A 54 5.23 17.30 10.49
CA ARG A 54 4.59 17.21 9.17
C ARG A 54 4.74 18.51 8.39
N GLY A 55 5.03 18.37 7.10
CA GLY A 55 5.05 19.48 6.15
C GLY A 55 6.17 19.38 5.11
N GLY A 56 6.06 20.18 4.06
CA GLY A 56 6.97 20.15 2.92
C GLY A 56 6.95 18.82 2.15
N GLY A 57 8.08 18.43 1.61
CA GLY A 57 8.24 17.23 0.80
C GLY A 57 7.79 17.39 -0.65
N HIS A 58 8.07 16.39 -1.48
CA HIS A 58 7.75 16.41 -2.90
C HIS A 58 6.24 16.46 -3.15
N LYS A 59 5.79 17.19 -4.18
CA LYS A 59 4.38 17.24 -4.62
C LYS A 59 3.91 15.84 -5.01
N ARG A 60 2.71 15.44 -4.56
CA ARG A 60 2.13 14.13 -4.85
C ARG A 60 0.71 14.29 -5.37
N ARG A 61 0.27 13.33 -6.17
CA ARG A 61 -1.12 13.13 -6.55
C ARG A 61 -1.60 11.81 -5.94
N TYR A 62 -2.86 11.75 -5.55
CA TYR A 62 -3.49 10.53 -5.06
C TYR A 62 -3.86 9.64 -6.26
N ARG A 63 -3.62 8.33 -6.14
CA ARG A 63 -4.15 7.33 -7.06
C ARG A 63 -5.42 6.78 -6.46
N ILE A 64 -6.50 6.85 -7.22
CA ILE A 64 -7.80 6.31 -6.80
C ILE A 64 -7.71 4.79 -6.91
N ILE A 65 -7.71 4.12 -5.75
CA ILE A 65 -7.62 2.66 -5.69
C ILE A 65 -9.00 2.08 -5.46
N ASP A 66 -9.35 1.07 -6.23
CA ASP A 66 -10.56 0.29 -6.01
C ASP A 66 -10.35 -0.69 -4.85
N PHE A 67 -10.80 -0.29 -3.67
CA PHE A 67 -10.77 -1.13 -2.46
C PHE A 67 -12.01 -2.02 -2.34
N LYS A 68 -13.04 -1.78 -3.12
CA LYS A 68 -14.31 -2.52 -3.03
C LYS A 68 -14.36 -3.73 -3.94
N ARG A 69 -13.75 -3.63 -5.13
CA ARG A 69 -13.71 -4.70 -6.12
C ARG A 69 -15.11 -5.23 -6.47
N ASN A 70 -16.05 -4.30 -6.74
CA ASN A 70 -17.47 -4.64 -6.95
C ASN A 70 -17.79 -5.16 -8.36
N ASN A 71 -16.84 -5.18 -9.28
CA ASN A 71 -17.03 -5.69 -10.66
C ASN A 71 -16.98 -7.23 -10.65
N ASP A 72 -18.03 -7.84 -10.10
CA ASP A 72 -18.12 -9.28 -9.92
C ASP A 72 -18.34 -9.98 -11.26
N GLY A 73 -17.58 -11.06 -11.50
CA GLY A 73 -17.70 -11.90 -12.70
C GLY A 73 -17.02 -11.34 -13.95
N PHE A 74 -16.62 -10.06 -13.94
CA PHE A 74 -15.94 -9.46 -15.09
C PHE A 74 -14.42 -9.66 -14.97
N PRO A 75 -13.79 -10.35 -15.94
CA PRO A 75 -12.34 -10.48 -15.97
C PRO A 75 -11.71 -9.13 -16.30
N ALA A 76 -10.61 -8.84 -15.62
CA ALA A 76 -9.78 -7.67 -15.88
C ALA A 76 -8.34 -8.12 -16.17
N GLU A 77 -7.70 -7.50 -17.15
CA GLU A 77 -6.32 -7.75 -17.50
C GLU A 77 -5.40 -6.73 -16.80
N VAL A 78 -4.26 -7.22 -16.30
CA VAL A 78 -3.22 -6.38 -15.72
C VAL A 78 -2.41 -5.70 -16.81
N MET A 79 -2.57 -4.40 -16.99
CA MET A 79 -1.87 -3.62 -18.01
C MET A 79 -0.47 -3.20 -17.56
N SER A 80 -0.31 -2.80 -16.30
CA SER A 80 0.96 -2.32 -15.75
C SER A 80 1.03 -2.47 -14.24
N ILE A 81 2.27 -2.53 -13.73
CA ILE A 81 2.59 -2.42 -12.30
C ILE A 81 3.30 -1.08 -12.10
N GLU A 82 2.81 -0.27 -11.15
CA GLU A 82 3.23 1.11 -10.98
C GLU A 82 3.63 1.44 -9.55
N TYR A 83 4.50 2.44 -9.41
CA TYR A 83 4.86 3.02 -8.13
C TYR A 83 3.84 4.05 -7.66
N ASP A 84 3.35 3.92 -6.42
CA ASP A 84 2.54 4.97 -5.77
C ASP A 84 3.33 5.63 -4.62
N PRO A 85 3.60 6.95 -4.68
CA PRO A 85 4.31 7.67 -3.61
C PRO A 85 3.49 7.81 -2.32
N ASN A 86 2.22 7.42 -2.30
CA ASN A 86 1.32 7.57 -1.16
C ASN A 86 1.24 6.30 -0.30
N ARG A 87 1.78 5.19 -0.80
CA ARG A 87 1.79 3.90 -0.10
C ARG A 87 3.11 3.18 -0.28
N SER A 88 3.36 2.20 0.56
CA SER A 88 4.57 1.36 0.50
C SER A 88 4.47 0.23 -0.52
N ALA A 89 3.27 -0.28 -0.78
CA ALA A 89 2.98 -1.31 -1.78
C ALA A 89 2.94 -0.72 -3.19
N PHE A 90 3.23 -1.54 -4.21
CA PHE A 90 2.97 -1.19 -5.59
C PHE A 90 1.49 -1.31 -5.92
N ILE A 91 1.08 -0.70 -7.02
CA ILE A 91 -0.28 -0.75 -7.54
C ILE A 91 -0.27 -1.36 -8.93
N ALA A 92 -1.35 -2.03 -9.30
CA ALA A 92 -1.55 -2.58 -10.63
C ALA A 92 -2.71 -1.85 -11.32
N LEU A 93 -2.51 -1.47 -12.57
CA LEU A 93 -3.56 -0.94 -13.43
C LEU A 93 -4.28 -2.10 -14.10
N LEU A 94 -5.56 -2.20 -13.86
CA LEU A 94 -6.45 -3.17 -14.49
C LEU A 94 -7.24 -2.52 -15.62
N GLN A 95 -7.47 -3.26 -16.67
CA GLN A 95 -8.41 -2.91 -17.72
C GLN A 95 -9.47 -4.02 -17.85
N TYR A 96 -10.73 -3.63 -17.72
CA TYR A 96 -11.88 -4.50 -17.93
C TYR A 96 -12.24 -4.58 -19.42
N GLU A 97 -13.04 -5.57 -19.81
CA GLU A 97 -13.50 -5.74 -21.20
C GLU A 97 -14.28 -4.54 -21.73
N ASN A 98 -15.01 -3.83 -20.88
CA ASN A 98 -15.70 -2.58 -21.18
C ASN A 98 -14.76 -1.37 -21.35
N LYS A 99 -13.43 -1.56 -21.35
CA LYS A 99 -12.37 -0.54 -21.39
C LYS A 99 -12.27 0.34 -20.15
N ASP A 100 -13.06 0.09 -19.11
CA ASP A 100 -12.88 0.77 -17.82
C ASP A 100 -11.56 0.38 -17.19
N LYS A 101 -10.92 1.38 -16.54
CA LYS A 101 -9.65 1.19 -15.86
C LYS A 101 -9.81 1.36 -14.36
N ALA A 102 -9.11 0.56 -13.57
CA ALA A 102 -9.06 0.68 -12.13
C ALA A 102 -7.68 0.37 -11.59
N TYR A 103 -7.27 1.05 -10.52
CA TYR A 103 -6.08 0.66 -9.77
C TYR A 103 -6.46 -0.27 -8.64
N ILE A 104 -5.63 -1.29 -8.43
CA ILE A 104 -5.67 -2.16 -7.25
C ILE A 104 -4.32 -2.15 -6.54
N ILE A 105 -4.29 -2.63 -5.29
CA ILE A 105 -3.01 -2.97 -4.64
C ILE A 105 -2.47 -4.21 -5.35
N ALA A 106 -1.25 -4.12 -5.87
CA ALA A 106 -0.62 -5.27 -6.53
C ALA A 106 -0.29 -6.35 -5.50
N PRO A 107 -0.71 -7.59 -5.70
CA PRO A 107 -0.19 -8.73 -4.94
C PRO A 107 1.25 -9.04 -5.34
N ASP A 108 1.95 -9.72 -4.47
CA ASP A 108 3.30 -10.21 -4.74
C ASP A 108 3.28 -11.29 -5.83
N GLY A 109 4.25 -11.25 -6.75
CA GLY A 109 4.33 -12.18 -7.87
C GLY A 109 3.35 -11.94 -9.02
N LEU A 110 2.55 -10.86 -8.99
CA LEU A 110 1.64 -10.52 -10.10
C LEU A 110 2.45 -10.12 -11.34
N LYS A 111 2.02 -10.59 -12.52
CA LYS A 111 2.63 -10.26 -13.81
C LYS A 111 1.67 -9.47 -14.69
N VAL A 112 2.24 -8.68 -15.59
CA VAL A 112 1.47 -8.01 -16.67
C VAL A 112 0.87 -9.05 -17.60
N GLY A 113 -0.36 -8.83 -18.09
CA GLY A 113 -1.14 -9.77 -18.89
C GLY A 113 -1.91 -10.80 -18.06
N ALA A 114 -1.73 -10.87 -16.73
CA ALA A 114 -2.52 -11.77 -15.90
C ALA A 114 -3.99 -11.32 -15.86
N LYS A 115 -4.91 -12.29 -15.94
CA LYS A 115 -6.34 -12.05 -15.81
C LYS A 115 -6.76 -12.20 -14.35
N ILE A 116 -7.47 -11.22 -13.84
CA ILE A 116 -7.94 -11.14 -12.45
C ILE A 116 -9.47 -11.06 -12.46
N VAL A 117 -10.09 -11.86 -11.61
CA VAL A 117 -11.56 -11.91 -11.44
C VAL A 117 -11.90 -11.58 -9.99
N SER A 118 -13.07 -10.96 -9.80
CA SER A 118 -13.65 -10.69 -8.48
C SER A 118 -15.03 -11.38 -8.37
N GLY A 119 -15.41 -11.78 -7.16
CA GLY A 119 -16.74 -12.30 -6.87
C GLY A 119 -16.78 -13.77 -6.51
N LYS A 120 -18.01 -14.33 -6.47
CA LYS A 120 -18.29 -15.67 -5.95
C LYS A 120 -17.67 -16.80 -6.80
N ASN A 121 -17.58 -16.59 -8.11
CA ASN A 121 -17.09 -17.62 -9.06
C ASN A 121 -15.59 -17.47 -9.37
N ALA A 122 -14.87 -16.62 -8.63
CA ALA A 122 -13.44 -16.45 -8.83
C ALA A 122 -12.68 -17.70 -8.33
N THR A 123 -11.64 -18.09 -9.07
CA THR A 123 -10.72 -19.14 -8.65
C THR A 123 -9.75 -18.61 -7.59
N PRO A 124 -9.20 -19.45 -6.69
CA PRO A 124 -8.29 -19.01 -5.62
C PRO A 124 -6.86 -18.72 -6.14
N ASN A 125 -6.76 -17.97 -7.25
CA ASN A 125 -5.50 -17.53 -7.82
C ASN A 125 -5.05 -16.18 -7.23
N VAL A 126 -3.73 -15.93 -7.24
CA VAL A 126 -3.14 -14.68 -6.74
C VAL A 126 -3.73 -13.47 -7.47
N GLY A 127 -4.24 -12.50 -6.71
CA GLY A 127 -4.88 -11.28 -7.21
C GLY A 127 -6.39 -11.35 -7.33
N ASN A 128 -7.00 -12.53 -7.32
CA ASN A 128 -8.45 -12.68 -7.34
C ASN A 128 -9.06 -12.30 -5.99
N THR A 129 -10.22 -11.66 -6.03
CA THR A 129 -10.93 -11.21 -4.82
C THR A 129 -12.20 -12.05 -4.65
N MET A 130 -12.36 -12.63 -3.46
CA MET A 130 -13.45 -13.54 -3.13
C MET A 130 -14.04 -13.21 -1.76
N PHE A 131 -15.22 -13.74 -1.47
CA PHE A 131 -15.74 -13.73 -0.11
C PHE A 131 -14.96 -14.68 0.79
N LEU A 132 -14.84 -14.35 2.07
CA LEU A 132 -14.15 -15.20 3.04
C LEU A 132 -14.80 -16.58 3.19
N SER A 133 -16.08 -16.72 2.81
CA SER A 133 -16.78 -18.00 2.72
C SER A 133 -16.17 -18.94 1.68
N ASP A 134 -15.66 -18.41 0.57
CA ASP A 134 -15.27 -19.18 -0.61
C ASP A 134 -13.75 -19.42 -0.70
N ILE A 135 -12.97 -18.68 0.10
CA ILE A 135 -11.50 -18.80 0.13
C ILE A 135 -11.08 -20.10 0.85
N PRO A 136 -10.20 -20.94 0.30
CA PRO A 136 -9.70 -22.13 0.99
C PRO A 136 -9.05 -21.81 2.34
N LEU A 137 -9.22 -22.65 3.34
CA LEU A 137 -8.56 -22.52 4.64
C LEU A 137 -7.05 -22.62 4.47
N GLY A 138 -6.30 -21.93 5.33
CA GLY A 138 -4.84 -21.84 5.23
C GLY A 138 -4.33 -20.86 4.18
N SER A 139 -5.20 -20.31 3.32
CA SER A 139 -4.78 -19.37 2.27
C SER A 139 -4.22 -18.08 2.85
N VAL A 140 -3.19 -17.58 2.19
CA VAL A 140 -2.64 -16.23 2.42
C VAL A 140 -3.52 -15.22 1.68
N ILE A 141 -3.97 -14.20 2.39
CA ILE A 141 -4.90 -13.18 1.87
C ILE A 141 -4.44 -11.77 2.25
N HIS A 142 -4.77 -10.80 1.44
CA HIS A 142 -4.51 -9.36 1.72
C HIS A 142 -5.73 -8.52 1.35
N ALA A 143 -5.64 -7.20 1.53
CA ALA A 143 -6.74 -6.27 1.22
C ALA A 143 -8.09 -6.73 1.79
N ILE A 144 -8.12 -7.06 3.09
CA ILE A 144 -9.24 -7.71 3.77
C ILE A 144 -10.25 -6.65 4.23
N GLU A 145 -11.53 -6.87 3.98
CA GLU A 145 -12.61 -6.05 4.52
C GLU A 145 -12.88 -6.37 6.00
N LEU A 146 -13.28 -5.36 6.76
CA LEU A 146 -13.78 -5.49 8.14
C LEU A 146 -15.31 -5.50 8.24
N LYS A 147 -15.97 -4.80 7.30
CA LYS A 147 -17.43 -4.74 7.18
C LYS A 147 -17.80 -4.96 5.72
N PRO A 148 -18.82 -5.78 5.43
CA PRO A 148 -19.22 -6.07 4.06
C PRO A 148 -19.47 -4.79 3.24
N GLY A 149 -18.93 -4.73 2.03
CA GLY A 149 -19.10 -3.63 1.08
C GLY A 149 -18.42 -2.31 1.44
N LYS A 150 -17.73 -2.22 2.58
CA LYS A 150 -17.01 -1.00 2.98
C LYS A 150 -15.67 -0.84 2.24
N GLY A 151 -15.15 -1.91 1.68
CA GLY A 151 -13.86 -1.96 1.02
C GLY A 151 -12.73 -2.38 1.95
N ALA A 152 -11.62 -2.79 1.36
CA ALA A 152 -10.45 -3.32 2.05
C ALA A 152 -9.91 -2.35 3.11
N ALA A 153 -9.65 -2.86 4.32
CA ALA A 153 -9.15 -2.12 5.47
C ALA A 153 -7.84 -2.68 6.03
N LEU A 154 -7.71 -4.01 6.12
CA LEU A 154 -6.53 -4.69 6.66
C LEU A 154 -5.58 -5.17 5.56
N ALA A 155 -4.31 -5.40 5.92
CA ALA A 155 -3.27 -5.96 5.06
C ALA A 155 -3.15 -5.22 3.71
N ARG A 156 -2.92 -3.89 3.75
CA ARG A 156 -2.77 -3.03 2.56
C ARG A 156 -1.36 -2.47 2.37
N SER A 157 -0.51 -2.61 3.37
CA SER A 157 0.89 -2.13 3.31
C SER A 157 1.78 -3.16 2.63
N ALA A 158 2.97 -2.73 2.19
CA ALA A 158 3.95 -3.59 1.56
C ALA A 158 4.26 -4.85 2.38
N GLY A 159 4.26 -6.01 1.74
CA GLY A 159 4.58 -7.30 2.35
C GLY A 159 3.59 -7.80 3.40
N THR A 160 2.47 -7.10 3.64
CA THR A 160 1.49 -7.53 4.64
C THR A 160 0.52 -8.57 4.08
N TYR A 161 0.07 -9.46 4.94
CA TYR A 161 -0.90 -10.49 4.62
C TYR A 161 -1.68 -10.89 5.88
N GLY A 162 -2.67 -11.71 5.72
CA GLY A 162 -3.34 -12.46 6.77
C GLY A 162 -3.48 -13.91 6.34
N THR A 163 -3.65 -14.83 7.28
CA THR A 163 -3.91 -16.24 6.99
C THR A 163 -5.30 -16.59 7.47
N LEU A 164 -6.11 -17.19 6.60
CA LEU A 164 -7.44 -17.66 6.95
C LEU A 164 -7.31 -18.98 7.72
N MET A 165 -7.57 -18.96 9.03
CA MET A 165 -7.36 -20.11 9.92
C MET A 165 -8.56 -21.06 9.96
N GLY A 166 -9.76 -20.49 10.05
CA GLY A 166 -10.97 -21.29 10.23
C GLY A 166 -12.24 -20.48 10.02
N ARG A 167 -13.38 -21.17 10.04
CA ARG A 167 -14.73 -20.58 9.96
C ARG A 167 -15.58 -21.14 11.07
N GLU A 168 -16.30 -20.26 11.75
CA GLU A 168 -17.21 -20.61 12.85
C GLU A 168 -18.53 -19.83 12.71
N GLY A 169 -19.62 -20.50 12.44
CA GLY A 169 -20.93 -19.89 12.25
C GLY A 169 -20.88 -18.82 11.12
N LYS A 170 -21.08 -17.55 11.46
CA LYS A 170 -21.07 -16.42 10.50
C LYS A 170 -19.70 -15.75 10.36
N TYR A 171 -18.69 -16.23 11.09
CA TYR A 171 -17.37 -15.57 11.18
C TYR A 171 -16.26 -16.44 10.62
N ALA A 172 -15.28 -15.77 10.01
CA ALA A 172 -14.01 -16.32 9.61
C ALA A 172 -12.92 -15.78 10.55
N SER A 173 -12.05 -16.66 11.03
CA SER A 173 -10.90 -16.35 11.89
C SER A 173 -9.68 -16.09 11.01
N VAL A 174 -9.17 -14.85 11.01
CA VAL A 174 -8.01 -14.44 10.23
C VAL A 174 -6.87 -14.09 11.17
N ARG A 175 -5.74 -14.74 11.02
CA ARG A 175 -4.49 -14.45 11.74
C ARG A 175 -3.70 -13.39 10.98
N LEU A 176 -3.35 -12.31 11.67
CA LEU A 176 -2.50 -11.23 11.15
C LEU A 176 -1.01 -11.49 11.42
N PRO A 177 -0.07 -10.80 10.73
CA PRO A 177 1.37 -10.95 10.97
C PRO A 177 1.80 -10.59 12.40
N SER A 178 1.00 -9.78 13.11
CA SER A 178 1.22 -9.46 14.52
C SER A 178 0.95 -10.62 15.48
N GLY A 179 0.39 -11.73 14.98
CA GLY A 179 -0.09 -12.86 15.79
C GLY A 179 -1.55 -12.72 16.24
N GLU A 180 -2.15 -11.54 16.12
CA GLU A 180 -3.55 -11.29 16.48
C GLU A 180 -4.48 -12.09 15.57
N VAL A 181 -5.47 -12.77 16.15
CA VAL A 181 -6.55 -13.46 15.43
C VAL A 181 -7.80 -12.59 15.51
N ARG A 182 -8.33 -12.22 14.34
CA ARG A 182 -9.56 -11.43 14.21
C ARG A 182 -10.70 -12.25 13.65
N ARG A 183 -11.88 -12.10 14.25
CA ARG A 183 -13.13 -12.63 13.72
C ARG A 183 -13.75 -11.62 12.78
N ILE A 184 -13.98 -12.00 11.53
CA ILE A 184 -14.51 -11.17 10.45
C ILE A 184 -15.70 -11.89 9.85
N LEU A 185 -16.74 -11.17 9.45
CA LEU A 185 -17.93 -11.78 8.80
C LEU A 185 -17.51 -12.48 7.49
N MET A 186 -18.03 -13.67 7.26
CA MET A 186 -17.73 -14.45 6.04
C MET A 186 -18.18 -13.78 4.74
N THR A 187 -19.13 -12.84 4.82
CA THR A 187 -19.58 -12.01 3.70
C THR A 187 -18.60 -10.89 3.34
N CYS A 188 -17.54 -10.66 4.12
CA CYS A 188 -16.46 -9.75 3.78
C CYS A 188 -15.58 -10.33 2.67
N ARG A 189 -14.99 -9.46 1.87
CA ARG A 189 -14.09 -9.81 0.78
C ARG A 189 -12.64 -9.76 1.20
N ALA A 190 -11.82 -10.57 0.54
CA ALA A 190 -10.37 -10.50 0.63
C ALA A 190 -9.75 -10.91 -0.72
N THR A 191 -8.53 -10.46 -0.96
CA THR A 191 -7.75 -10.81 -2.16
C THR A 191 -6.72 -11.87 -1.83
N ILE A 192 -6.57 -12.87 -2.69
CA ILE A 192 -5.61 -13.97 -2.53
C ILE A 192 -4.18 -13.47 -2.74
N GLY A 193 -3.24 -13.95 -1.92
CA GLY A 193 -1.82 -13.63 -1.95
C GLY A 193 -1.41 -12.60 -0.90
N SER A 194 -0.12 -12.29 -0.82
CA SER A 194 0.45 -11.22 -0.01
C SER A 194 0.56 -9.91 -0.82
N THR A 195 0.74 -8.80 -0.14
CA THR A 195 0.93 -7.50 -0.80
C THR A 195 2.36 -7.40 -1.35
N SER A 196 2.52 -6.79 -2.51
CA SER A 196 3.82 -6.55 -3.17
C SER A 196 4.84 -5.79 -2.31
N ASN A 197 6.11 -5.79 -2.75
CA ASN A 197 7.23 -5.08 -2.12
C ASN A 197 7.53 -5.55 -0.68
N PRO A 198 7.70 -6.87 -0.43
CA PRO A 198 7.90 -7.41 0.93
C PRO A 198 9.15 -6.84 1.61
N ASP A 199 10.21 -6.54 0.86
CA ASP A 199 11.47 -6.02 1.39
C ASP A 199 11.44 -4.50 1.69
N HIS A 200 10.28 -3.86 1.66
CA HIS A 200 10.15 -2.43 1.96
C HIS A 200 10.73 -2.04 3.33
N GLY A 201 10.59 -2.92 4.32
CA GLY A 201 11.15 -2.72 5.66
C GLY A 201 12.68 -2.67 5.73
N GLN A 202 13.37 -3.24 4.75
CA GLN A 202 14.84 -3.28 4.67
C GLN A 202 15.43 -1.98 4.09
N GLN A 203 14.60 -1.05 3.61
CA GLN A 203 15.07 0.20 3.01
C GLN A 203 15.64 1.14 4.07
N VAL A 204 16.85 1.64 3.81
CA VAL A 204 17.56 2.61 4.65
C VAL A 204 17.71 3.92 3.88
N LEU A 205 17.21 5.02 4.43
CA LEU A 205 17.22 6.32 3.77
C LEU A 205 18.63 6.92 3.62
N GLY A 206 19.55 6.63 4.53
CA GLY A 206 20.96 7.02 4.50
C GLY A 206 21.23 8.46 4.92
N LYS A 207 20.29 9.41 4.80
CA LYS A 207 20.46 10.80 5.24
C LYS A 207 19.15 11.46 5.66
N ALA A 208 19.21 12.43 6.59
CA ALA A 208 18.05 13.17 7.09
C ALA A 208 17.30 13.97 6.01
N GLY A 209 18.00 14.50 5.00
CA GLY A 209 17.40 15.21 3.88
C GLY A 209 16.35 14.38 3.11
N ARG A 210 16.50 13.05 3.03
CA ARG A 210 15.49 12.17 2.41
C ARG A 210 14.20 12.11 3.22
N LYS A 211 14.26 12.16 4.55
CA LYS A 211 13.05 12.27 5.39
C LYS A 211 12.33 13.59 5.13
N ARG A 212 13.07 14.69 4.88
CA ARG A 212 12.46 15.98 4.51
C ARG A 212 11.72 15.88 3.16
N TRP A 213 12.27 15.20 2.17
CA TRP A 213 11.59 14.96 0.90
C TRP A 213 10.29 14.17 1.05
N LEU A 214 10.22 13.29 2.06
CA LEU A 214 9.01 12.55 2.42
C LEU A 214 8.00 13.38 3.23
N GLY A 215 8.31 14.65 3.54
CA GLY A 215 7.41 15.54 4.28
C GLY A 215 7.58 15.49 5.80
N ARG A 216 8.70 15.00 6.30
CA ARG A 216 9.06 15.10 7.72
C ARG A 216 10.00 16.27 7.96
N ARG A 217 9.64 17.16 8.89
CA ARG A 217 10.45 18.33 9.27
C ARG A 217 11.05 18.14 10.67
N PRO A 218 12.29 18.55 10.92
CA PRO A 218 12.81 18.64 12.27
C PRO A 218 12.04 19.72 13.04
N VAL A 219 11.74 19.49 14.31
CA VAL A 219 10.99 20.45 15.15
C VAL A 219 11.93 21.32 15.98
N SER A 220 13.07 20.79 16.40
CA SER A 220 13.87 21.39 17.48
C SER A 220 15.06 22.22 16.99
N TYR A 221 15.50 22.11 15.75
CA TYR A 221 16.70 22.82 15.29
C TYR A 221 16.59 24.36 15.34
N THR A 222 15.42 24.89 15.01
CA THR A 222 15.19 26.35 15.01
C THR A 222 14.92 26.92 16.40
N HIS A 223 14.45 26.11 17.35
CA HIS A 223 14.06 26.56 18.67
C HIS A 223 15.12 26.30 19.76
N LEU A 224 15.99 25.30 19.56
CA LEU A 224 17.06 24.97 20.52
C LEU A 224 18.37 25.66 20.22
N THR A 225 18.68 26.02 18.98
CA THR A 225 19.94 26.67 18.60
C THR A 225 19.90 28.18 18.81
N LEU A 226 18.74 28.83 18.66
CA LEU A 226 18.61 30.28 18.89
C LEU A 226 18.96 30.72 20.31
N PRO A 227 18.49 30.08 21.39
CA PRO A 227 18.89 30.44 22.74
C PRO A 227 20.39 30.22 23.02
N THR A 228 20.99 29.20 22.42
CA THR A 228 22.43 28.89 22.59
C THR A 228 23.31 29.92 21.89
N ILE A 229 22.87 30.47 20.75
CA ILE A 229 23.63 31.53 20.04
C ILE A 229 23.51 32.88 20.74
N CYS A 230 22.42 33.14 21.44
CA CYS A 230 22.22 34.38 22.19
C CYS A 230 22.88 34.40 23.58
N SER A 231 23.49 33.28 24.00
CA SER A 231 24.16 33.16 25.31
C SER A 231 25.71 33.22 25.22
N VAL A 232 26.27 33.64 24.08
CA VAL A 232 27.71 33.86 23.87
C VAL A 232 28.03 35.37 23.82
#